data_4b413bc7907abce5fbdb5a811e4a9809
#
_entry.id   4b413bc7907abce5fbdb5a811e4a9809
#
_cell.length_a   1.000
_cell.length_b   1.000
_cell.length_c   1.000
_cell.angle_alpha   90.00
_cell.angle_beta   90.00
_cell.angle_gamma   90.00
#
_symmetry.space_group_name_H-M   'P 1'
#
loop_
_entity.id
_entity.type
_entity.pdbx_description
1 polymer ?
#
loop_
_entity_poly.entity_id
_entity_poly.type
_entity_poly.pdbx_seq_one_letter_code
_entity_poly.pdbx_strand_id
1 'polypeptide(L)'
;MKLGRLNHIGVATPSIADSIAFYRDVMGATKIHAPFDLPDQGVKVCFVDTPGPSTGSGQSESGGTQIELIEPLPGNASIAAFLQKNPAGGQHHVCYEVPDIHAAKAEFEAMGKRVLGEPRIGAHGTLIFFLHPKDMGGVLTEIMESPKEGAH
;
A
#
# COMPACT_ATOMS: atom_id res chain seq x y z
N MET A 1 12.35 10.51 13.98
CA MET A 1 12.10 9.29 13.19
C MET A 1 12.82 9.38 11.86
N LYS A 2 13.30 8.27 11.35
CA LYS A 2 13.90 8.22 10.02
C LYS A 2 12.88 7.77 8.98
N LEU A 3 12.89 8.40 7.81
CA LEU A 3 12.09 7.93 6.69
C LEU A 3 12.55 6.53 6.30
N GLY A 4 11.62 5.59 6.30
CA GLY A 4 11.88 4.21 5.92
C GLY A 4 11.67 3.96 4.43
N ARG A 5 11.81 2.70 4.05
CA ARG A 5 11.62 2.27 2.67
C ARG A 5 10.18 2.51 2.23
N LEU A 6 9.99 3.00 1.00
CA LEU A 6 8.67 3.03 0.38
C LEU A 6 8.30 1.61 -0.03
N ASN A 7 7.38 0.99 0.70
CA ASN A 7 6.97 -0.39 0.45
C ASN A 7 6.05 -0.49 -0.76
N HIS A 8 5.01 0.35 -0.79
CA HIS A 8 4.06 0.32 -1.91
C HIS A 8 3.33 1.66 -2.07
N ILE A 9 2.74 1.80 -3.24
CA ILE A 9 1.76 2.83 -3.54
C ILE A 9 0.42 2.11 -3.67
N GLY A 10 -0.57 2.51 -2.88
CA GLY A 10 -1.92 1.98 -2.97
C GLY A 10 -2.68 2.67 -4.07
N VAL A 11 -3.27 1.88 -4.95
CA VAL A 11 -4.06 2.37 -6.09
C VAL A 11 -5.45 1.76 -6.00
N ALA A 12 -6.46 2.60 -5.79
CA ALA A 12 -7.85 2.15 -5.82
C ALA A 12 -8.30 1.95 -7.27
N THR A 13 -9.02 0.88 -7.50
CA THR A 13 -9.51 0.53 -8.84
C THR A 13 -10.94 0.00 -8.75
N PRO A 14 -11.78 0.33 -9.74
CA PRO A 14 -13.12 -0.28 -9.84
C PRO A 14 -13.06 -1.74 -10.27
N SER A 15 -11.95 -2.20 -10.84
CA SER A 15 -11.79 -3.58 -11.33
C SER A 15 -10.33 -4.00 -11.30
N ILE A 16 -9.99 -4.91 -10.39
CA ILE A 16 -8.63 -5.48 -10.35
C ILE A 16 -8.33 -6.24 -11.64
N ALA A 17 -9.32 -6.93 -12.22
CA ALA A 17 -9.11 -7.64 -13.48
C ALA A 17 -8.66 -6.71 -14.60
N ASP A 18 -9.32 -5.55 -14.73
CA ASP A 18 -8.95 -4.55 -15.74
C ASP A 18 -7.59 -3.94 -15.45
N SER A 19 -7.29 -3.69 -14.17
CA SER A 19 -6.00 -3.13 -13.76
C SER A 19 -4.86 -4.11 -14.02
N ILE A 20 -5.08 -5.40 -13.80
CA ILE A 20 -4.09 -6.44 -14.12
C ILE A 20 -3.79 -6.42 -15.62
N ALA A 21 -4.82 -6.36 -16.45
CA ALA A 21 -4.63 -6.29 -17.90
C ALA A 21 -3.83 -5.04 -18.30
N PHE A 22 -4.12 -3.90 -17.67
CA PHE A 22 -3.38 -2.66 -17.90
C PHE A 22 -1.90 -2.80 -17.52
N TYR A 23 -1.62 -3.29 -16.32
CA TYR A 23 -0.23 -3.41 -15.88
C TYR A 23 0.55 -4.43 -16.71
N ARG A 24 -0.09 -5.53 -17.10
CA ARG A 24 0.55 -6.55 -17.93
C ARG A 24 0.80 -6.05 -19.37
N ASP A 25 -0.25 -5.51 -20.00
CA ASP A 25 -0.23 -5.27 -21.45
C ASP A 25 0.27 -3.88 -21.83
N VAL A 26 0.06 -2.89 -20.96
CA VAL A 26 0.50 -1.50 -21.21
C VAL A 26 1.82 -1.21 -20.51
N MET A 27 1.93 -1.58 -19.23
CA MET A 27 3.11 -1.25 -18.42
C MET A 27 4.20 -2.32 -18.49
N GLY A 28 3.90 -3.49 -19.02
CA GLY A 28 4.89 -4.56 -19.15
C GLY A 28 5.27 -5.23 -17.85
N ALA A 29 4.37 -5.23 -16.85
CA ALA A 29 4.62 -5.89 -15.59
C ALA A 29 4.82 -7.40 -15.79
N THR A 30 5.86 -7.96 -15.16
CA THR A 30 6.21 -9.37 -15.28
C THR A 30 5.87 -10.18 -14.04
N LYS A 31 5.66 -9.52 -12.89
CA LYS A 31 5.31 -10.18 -11.63
C LYS A 31 4.04 -9.58 -11.08
N ILE A 32 2.93 -10.23 -11.35
CA ILE A 32 1.61 -9.85 -10.84
C ILE A 32 1.13 -11.01 -9.98
N HIS A 33 0.96 -10.75 -8.67
CA HIS A 33 0.54 -11.78 -7.73
C HIS A 33 -0.96 -12.05 -7.87
N ALA A 34 -1.39 -13.25 -7.47
CA ALA A 34 -2.81 -13.60 -7.50
C ALA A 34 -3.60 -12.67 -6.56
N PRO A 35 -4.75 -12.15 -6.99
CA PRO A 35 -5.61 -11.36 -6.11
C PRO A 35 -6.12 -12.19 -4.94
N PHE A 36 -6.37 -11.52 -3.82
CA PHE A 36 -6.97 -12.15 -2.65
C PHE A 36 -7.86 -11.15 -1.90
N ASP A 37 -8.83 -11.69 -1.18
CA ASP A 37 -9.71 -10.87 -0.36
C ASP A 37 -9.09 -10.63 1.01
N LEU A 38 -9.24 -9.41 1.51
CA LEU A 38 -8.81 -9.00 2.84
C LEU A 38 -10.03 -8.42 3.56
N PRO A 39 -10.94 -9.29 4.06
CA PRO A 39 -12.24 -8.83 4.59
C PRO A 39 -12.14 -7.85 5.74
N ASP A 40 -11.14 -8.02 6.63
CA ASP A 40 -10.95 -7.13 7.77
C ASP A 40 -10.62 -5.69 7.34
N GLN A 41 -10.05 -5.53 6.16
CA GLN A 41 -9.76 -4.22 5.58
C GLN A 41 -10.82 -3.79 4.56
N GLY A 42 -11.77 -4.68 4.24
CA GLY A 42 -12.85 -4.40 3.30
C GLY A 42 -12.41 -4.28 1.85
N VAL A 43 -11.34 -4.95 1.46
CA VAL A 43 -10.79 -4.84 0.10
C VAL A 43 -10.40 -6.18 -0.49
N LYS A 44 -10.45 -6.26 -1.81
CA LYS A 44 -9.71 -7.23 -2.61
C LYS A 44 -8.38 -6.57 -2.97
N VAL A 45 -7.29 -7.33 -2.89
CA VAL A 45 -5.93 -6.83 -3.06
C VAL A 45 -5.22 -7.60 -4.16
N CYS A 46 -4.43 -6.89 -4.95
CA CYS A 46 -3.51 -7.51 -5.91
C CYS A 46 -2.20 -6.73 -5.92
N PHE A 47 -1.09 -7.42 -5.68
CA PHE A 47 0.23 -6.80 -5.72
C PHE A 47 0.86 -6.95 -7.10
N VAL A 48 1.42 -5.86 -7.60
CA VAL A 48 2.24 -5.82 -8.80
C VAL A 48 3.65 -5.41 -8.38
N ASP A 49 4.61 -6.28 -8.64
CA ASP A 49 6.00 -5.98 -8.29
C ASP A 49 6.62 -5.06 -9.34
N THR A 50 7.32 -4.03 -8.86
CA THR A 50 8.22 -3.26 -9.71
C THR A 50 9.65 -3.76 -9.47
N PRO A 51 10.54 -3.64 -10.46
CA PRO A 51 11.92 -4.06 -10.25
C PRO A 51 12.63 -3.16 -9.25
N GLY A 52 13.72 -3.67 -8.68
CA GLY A 52 14.61 -2.89 -7.83
C GLY A 52 15.40 -1.88 -8.64
N PRO A 53 16.37 -1.19 -8.00
CA PRO A 53 17.15 -0.16 -8.67
C PRO A 53 17.87 -0.71 -9.91
N SER A 54 17.90 0.08 -10.97
CA SER A 54 18.67 -0.25 -12.15
C SER A 54 20.16 -0.18 -11.84
N THR A 55 20.93 -1.12 -12.41
CA THR A 55 22.38 -1.17 -12.31
C THR A 55 22.99 -1.20 -13.71
N GLY A 56 24.31 -1.15 -13.79
CA GLY A 56 24.99 -1.24 -15.09
C GLY A 56 24.71 -2.55 -15.84
N SER A 57 24.26 -3.60 -15.16
CA SER A 57 23.93 -4.89 -15.75
C SER A 57 22.41 -5.10 -15.90
N GLY A 58 21.59 -4.08 -15.62
CA GLY A 58 20.14 -4.15 -15.74
C GLY A 58 19.41 -3.87 -14.43
N GLN A 59 18.15 -4.26 -14.37
CA GLN A 59 17.30 -4.04 -13.21
C GLN A 59 17.38 -5.23 -12.25
N SER A 60 17.39 -4.93 -10.94
CA SER A 60 17.28 -5.95 -9.90
C SER A 60 15.84 -6.48 -9.87
N GLU A 61 15.69 -7.81 -9.72
CA GLU A 61 14.35 -8.42 -9.56
C GLU A 61 13.78 -8.26 -8.16
N SER A 62 14.60 -7.87 -7.19
CA SER A 62 14.17 -7.70 -5.80
C SER A 62 14.38 -6.27 -5.34
N GLY A 63 13.72 -5.89 -4.24
CA GLY A 63 13.88 -4.60 -3.61
C GLY A 63 13.09 -3.46 -4.24
N GLY A 64 12.25 -3.75 -5.21
CA GLY A 64 11.39 -2.74 -5.83
C GLY A 64 10.19 -2.40 -4.95
N THR A 65 9.65 -1.20 -5.16
CA THR A 65 8.38 -0.78 -4.58
C THR A 65 7.25 -1.52 -5.30
N GLN A 66 6.24 -1.96 -4.55
CA GLN A 66 5.07 -2.61 -5.15
C GLN A 66 3.98 -1.58 -5.46
N ILE A 67 3.12 -1.92 -6.42
CA ILE A 67 1.81 -1.29 -6.55
C ILE A 67 0.81 -2.22 -5.87
N GLU A 68 0.04 -1.68 -4.93
CA GLU A 68 -1.05 -2.41 -4.29
C GLU A 68 -2.36 -1.97 -4.91
N LEU A 69 -2.93 -2.82 -5.76
CA LEU A 69 -4.26 -2.57 -6.32
C LEU A 69 -5.30 -2.94 -5.27
N ILE A 70 -6.23 -2.04 -5.00
CA ILE A 70 -7.31 -2.28 -4.06
C ILE A 70 -8.66 -2.03 -4.73
N GLU A 71 -9.55 -3.02 -4.61
CA GLU A 71 -10.93 -2.94 -5.07
C GLU A 71 -11.82 -3.09 -3.85
N PRO A 72 -12.83 -2.21 -3.65
CA PRO A 72 -13.66 -2.30 -2.45
C PRO A 72 -14.51 -3.57 -2.47
N LEU A 73 -14.53 -4.28 -1.34
CA LEU A 73 -15.53 -5.32 -1.11
C LEU A 73 -16.87 -4.65 -0.75
N PRO A 74 -18.00 -5.37 -0.88
CA PRO A 74 -19.30 -4.82 -0.49
C PRO A 74 -19.28 -4.27 0.95
N GLY A 75 -19.79 -3.06 1.15
CA GLY A 75 -19.82 -2.39 2.44
C GLY A 75 -18.65 -1.45 2.73
N ASN A 76 -17.63 -1.38 1.88
CA ASN A 76 -16.55 -0.43 2.05
C ASN A 76 -16.93 0.93 1.49
N ALA A 77 -17.57 1.76 2.30
CA ALA A 77 -18.05 3.07 1.89
C ALA A 77 -16.92 4.06 1.57
N SER A 78 -15.80 3.96 2.27
CA SER A 78 -14.68 4.89 2.10
C SER A 78 -14.05 4.79 0.71
N ILE A 79 -13.70 3.60 0.28
CA ILE A 79 -13.10 3.41 -1.05
C ILE A 79 -14.13 3.57 -2.14
N ALA A 80 -15.39 3.17 -1.90
CA ALA A 80 -16.46 3.42 -2.84
C ALA A 80 -16.64 4.93 -3.09
N ALA A 81 -16.60 5.76 -2.05
CA ALA A 81 -16.67 7.20 -2.18
C ALA A 81 -15.47 7.78 -2.96
N PHE A 82 -14.28 7.23 -2.71
CA PHE A 82 -13.09 7.62 -3.48
C PHE A 82 -13.29 7.35 -4.97
N LEU A 83 -13.82 6.18 -5.32
CA LEU A 83 -14.05 5.80 -6.71
C LEU A 83 -15.19 6.59 -7.37
N GLN A 84 -16.16 7.09 -6.60
CA GLN A 84 -17.17 8.00 -7.16
C GLN A 84 -16.54 9.29 -7.65
N LYS A 85 -15.52 9.79 -6.96
CA LYS A 85 -14.78 10.99 -7.35
C LYS A 85 -13.70 10.68 -8.39
N ASN A 86 -13.27 9.45 -8.48
CA ASN A 86 -12.20 8.98 -9.37
C ASN A 86 -12.67 7.71 -10.07
N PRO A 87 -13.59 7.82 -11.06
CA PRO A 87 -14.22 6.62 -11.64
C PRO A 87 -13.26 5.66 -12.34
N ALA A 88 -12.13 6.16 -12.83
CA ALA A 88 -11.10 5.33 -13.44
C ALA A 88 -10.13 4.71 -12.43
N GLY A 89 -10.28 5.05 -11.15
CA GLY A 89 -9.32 4.72 -10.11
C GLY A 89 -8.30 5.81 -9.90
N GLY A 90 -7.33 5.56 -9.05
CA GLY A 90 -6.26 6.53 -8.79
C GLY A 90 -5.45 6.18 -7.55
N GLN A 91 -4.39 6.95 -7.33
CA GLN A 91 -3.57 6.80 -6.12
C GLN A 91 -4.41 7.05 -4.87
N HIS A 92 -4.33 6.14 -3.93
CA HIS A 92 -5.11 6.20 -2.69
C HIS A 92 -4.22 6.50 -1.49
N HIS A 93 -3.08 5.83 -1.39
CA HIS A 93 -2.16 6.01 -0.27
C HIS A 93 -0.74 5.62 -0.65
N VAL A 94 0.20 5.98 0.23
CA VAL A 94 1.58 5.51 0.16
C VAL A 94 1.91 4.81 1.47
N CYS A 95 2.79 3.81 1.42
CA CYS A 95 3.18 3.03 2.59
C CYS A 95 4.68 3.04 2.80
N TYR A 96 5.10 3.44 4.00
CA TYR A 96 6.51 3.40 4.41
C TYR A 96 6.71 2.36 5.51
N GLU A 97 7.87 1.70 5.49
CA GLU A 97 8.24 0.71 6.50
C GLU A 97 8.90 1.37 7.70
N VAL A 98 8.63 0.79 8.88
CA VAL A 98 9.32 1.14 10.13
C VAL A 98 9.74 -0.15 10.82
N PRO A 99 10.82 -0.11 11.64
CA PRO A 99 11.27 -1.33 12.33
C PRO A 99 10.34 -1.76 13.48
N ASP A 100 9.65 -0.83 14.12
CA ASP A 100 8.78 -1.09 15.28
C ASP A 100 7.53 -0.21 15.17
N ILE A 101 6.40 -0.84 14.92
CA ILE A 101 5.13 -0.13 14.68
C ILE A 101 4.65 0.62 15.93
N HIS A 102 4.85 0.05 17.11
CA HIS A 102 4.39 0.68 18.35
C HIS A 102 5.23 1.90 18.71
N ALA A 103 6.56 1.82 18.51
CA ALA A 103 7.44 2.96 18.67
C ALA A 103 7.12 4.07 17.68
N ALA A 104 6.85 3.72 16.43
CA ALA A 104 6.46 4.68 15.39
C ALA A 104 5.16 5.39 15.75
N LYS A 105 4.15 4.63 16.21
CA LYS A 105 2.88 5.21 16.65
C LYS A 105 3.09 6.24 17.74
N ALA A 106 3.87 5.90 18.77
CA ALA A 106 4.16 6.81 19.88
C ALA A 106 4.87 8.09 19.40
N GLU A 107 5.82 7.96 18.47
CA GLU A 107 6.52 9.12 17.92
C GLU A 107 5.60 10.04 17.13
N PHE A 108 4.74 9.49 16.28
CA PHE A 108 3.76 10.30 15.52
C PHE A 108 2.78 11.00 16.45
N GLU A 109 2.27 10.29 17.45
CA GLU A 109 1.35 10.88 18.43
C GLU A 109 2.03 12.00 19.23
N ALA A 110 3.28 11.81 19.62
CA ALA A 110 4.05 12.85 20.30
C ALA A 110 4.24 14.11 19.44
N MET A 111 4.26 13.97 18.13
CA MET A 111 4.30 15.09 17.18
C MET A 111 2.92 15.69 16.87
N GLY A 112 1.87 15.19 17.50
CA GLY A 112 0.50 15.66 17.28
C GLY A 112 -0.14 15.15 16.00
N LYS A 113 0.40 14.08 15.40
CA LYS A 113 -0.17 13.48 14.19
C LYS A 113 -1.26 12.49 14.55
N ARG A 114 -2.36 12.49 13.79
CA ARG A 114 -3.52 11.64 14.08
C ARG A 114 -3.35 10.26 13.48
N VAL A 115 -3.22 9.26 14.36
CA VAL A 115 -3.23 7.86 13.97
C VAL A 115 -4.68 7.40 13.84
N LEU A 116 -5.03 6.84 12.68
CA LEU A 116 -6.39 6.40 12.37
C LEU A 116 -6.59 4.96 12.82
N GLY A 117 -7.07 4.78 14.04
CA GLY A 117 -7.32 3.48 14.64
C GLY A 117 -6.08 2.87 15.29
N GLU A 118 -6.24 1.65 15.79
CA GLU A 118 -5.14 0.91 16.39
C GLU A 118 -4.35 0.12 15.34
N PRO A 119 -3.08 -0.20 15.60
CA PRO A 119 -2.33 -1.08 14.70
C PRO A 119 -3.06 -2.40 14.48
N ARG A 120 -3.05 -2.86 13.23
CA ARG A 120 -3.73 -4.08 12.81
C ARG A 120 -2.96 -4.75 11.70
N ILE A 121 -3.24 -6.04 11.45
CA ILE A 121 -2.55 -6.79 10.40
C ILE A 121 -3.01 -6.28 9.03
N GLY A 122 -2.06 -5.89 8.20
CA GLY A 122 -2.30 -5.45 6.83
C GLY A 122 -2.07 -6.57 5.80
N ALA A 123 -2.08 -6.19 4.53
CA ALA A 123 -2.03 -7.14 3.41
C ALA A 123 -0.73 -7.94 3.34
N HIS A 124 0.36 -7.40 3.87
CA HIS A 124 1.65 -8.11 3.92
C HIS A 124 1.82 -9.00 5.15
N GLY A 125 0.81 -9.09 6.02
CA GLY A 125 0.86 -9.92 7.21
C GLY A 125 1.57 -9.30 8.40
N THR A 126 1.97 -8.04 8.32
CA THR A 126 2.57 -7.31 9.43
C THR A 126 1.62 -6.22 9.93
N LEU A 127 1.93 -5.65 11.09
CA LEU A 127 1.10 -4.59 11.68
C LEU A 127 1.23 -3.30 10.87
N ILE A 128 0.11 -2.62 10.69
CA ILE A 128 0.02 -1.34 10.02
C ILE A 128 -0.87 -0.37 10.78
N PHE A 129 -0.71 0.92 10.51
CA PHE A 129 -1.71 1.94 10.81
C PHE A 129 -1.67 3.03 9.74
N PHE A 130 -2.73 3.83 9.69
CA PHE A 130 -2.81 4.96 8.77
C PHE A 130 -2.72 6.27 9.54
N LEU A 131 -2.18 7.31 8.88
CA LEU A 131 -2.11 8.67 9.36
C LEU A 131 -2.96 9.58 8.49
N HIS A 132 -3.67 10.50 9.13
CA HIS A 132 -4.58 11.40 8.44
C HIS A 132 -3.83 12.31 7.45
N PRO A 133 -4.33 12.46 6.21
CA PRO A 133 -3.62 13.23 5.18
C PRO A 133 -3.36 14.70 5.57
N LYS A 134 -4.23 15.32 6.35
CA LYS A 134 -4.01 16.70 6.80
C LYS A 134 -2.77 16.87 7.65
N ASP A 135 -2.33 15.80 8.30
CA ASP A 135 -1.13 15.82 9.14
C ASP A 135 0.12 15.35 8.38
N MET A 136 -0.04 14.88 7.16
CA MET A 136 1.01 14.20 6.38
C MET A 136 1.21 14.84 5.00
N GLY A 137 1.16 16.16 4.96
CA GLY A 137 1.40 16.87 3.70
C GLY A 137 0.36 16.66 2.62
N GLY A 138 -0.86 16.27 3.00
CA GLY A 138 -1.95 16.01 2.07
C GLY A 138 -2.02 14.58 1.55
N VAL A 139 -1.17 13.68 2.06
CA VAL A 139 -1.08 12.30 1.57
C VAL A 139 -1.58 11.33 2.65
N LEU A 140 -2.59 10.53 2.34
CA LEU A 140 -2.98 9.42 3.20
C LEU A 140 -1.78 8.47 3.29
N THR A 141 -1.24 8.29 4.49
CA THR A 141 0.02 7.59 4.69
C THR A 141 -0.19 6.35 5.56
N GLU A 142 0.20 5.22 5.02
CA GLU A 142 0.24 3.96 5.76
C GLU A 142 1.65 3.74 6.31
N ILE A 143 1.74 3.33 7.56
CA ILE A 143 2.98 2.92 8.20
C ILE A 143 2.89 1.42 8.44
N MET A 144 3.92 0.71 8.06
CA MET A 144 3.96 -0.75 8.10
C MET A 144 5.21 -1.20 8.84
N GLU A 145 5.05 -2.15 9.76
CA GLU A 145 6.22 -2.78 10.36
C GLU A 145 6.93 -3.61 9.30
N SER A 146 8.23 -3.42 9.18
CA SER A 146 9.03 -4.16 8.19
C SER A 146 8.85 -5.66 8.39
N PRO A 147 8.66 -6.44 7.31
CA PRO A 147 8.63 -7.89 7.42
C PRO A 147 9.93 -8.40 8.05
N LYS A 148 9.82 -9.43 8.88
CA LYS A 148 11.02 -10.07 9.43
C LYS A 148 11.79 -10.74 8.30
N GLU A 149 13.12 -10.79 8.44
CA GLU A 149 13.96 -11.44 7.46
C GLU A 149 13.46 -12.88 7.21
N GLY A 150 13.31 -13.22 5.92
CA GLY A 150 12.77 -14.51 5.50
C GLY A 150 11.25 -14.59 5.44
N ALA A 151 10.51 -13.57 5.88
CA ALA A 151 9.06 -13.49 5.76
C ALA A 151 8.67 -12.73 4.48
N HIS A 152 7.91 -13.34 3.62
CA HIS A 152 7.46 -12.77 2.36
C HIS A 152 5.97 -12.92 2.18
#